data_b1a28b3970675cb9af538972a87cb897
#
_entry.id   b1a28b3970675cb9af538972a87cb897
#
_cell.length_a   1.000
_cell.length_b   1.000
_cell.length_c   1.000
_cell.angle_alpha   90.00
_cell.angle_beta   90.00
_cell.angle_gamma   90.00
#
_symmetry.space_group_name_H-M   'P 1'
#
loop_
_entity.id
_entity.type
_entity.pdbx_description
1 polymer ?
#
loop_
_entity_poly.entity_id
_entity_poly.type
_entity_poly.pdbx_seq_one_letter_code
_entity_poly.pdbx_strand_id
1 'polypeptide(L)'
;MNNKIYLMAALIAFASVGALLIQPTVASAQSSMIDNILNGALPSSNSNDNNQPSQASDSSGSSASASTAAPISTSLSCGQVIKQSVKLTANLDCKTDGIIVGADGITIDLNGFTLSGPGEKSSKVGIMFADNDEVTVQGPGTITEFQAGALFSGGEDNKISRVTFTGNEIAVFETGSKNVAIEDSLMFENSIGVAAHSSSGSKLTTNLFKANDLAGVTLVNSAANELSMNTIQGSVNGIFADGQSTDNNINSNNVLQNRGVDLNNGNGLPTNINNNVFSDNNCNTSVPDGLCLGR
;
A
#
# COMPACT_ATOMS: atom_id res chain seq x y z
N MET A 1 16.90 23.97 3.52
CA MET A 1 15.47 24.06 3.19
C MET A 1 15.32 23.58 1.78
N ASN A 2 14.61 22.46 1.63
CA ASN A 2 14.73 21.57 0.48
C ASN A 2 14.02 22.09 -0.78
N ASN A 3 14.72 22.06 -1.92
CA ASN A 3 14.19 22.36 -3.26
C ASN A 3 12.93 21.53 -3.65
N LYS A 4 12.69 20.43 -2.99
CA LYS A 4 11.49 19.59 -3.18
C LYS A 4 10.19 20.27 -2.70
N ILE A 5 10.26 21.10 -1.66
CA ILE A 5 9.10 21.84 -1.13
C ILE A 5 8.71 22.96 -2.10
N TYR A 6 9.69 23.62 -2.74
CA TYR A 6 9.40 24.66 -3.73
C TYR A 6 8.84 24.13 -5.04
N LEU A 7 9.19 22.90 -5.43
CA LEU A 7 8.62 22.27 -6.62
C LEU A 7 7.16 21.88 -6.41
N MET A 8 6.80 21.43 -5.21
CA MET A 8 5.40 21.15 -4.84
C MET A 8 4.56 22.43 -4.70
N ALA A 9 5.11 23.50 -4.14
CA ALA A 9 4.43 24.79 -4.03
C ALA A 9 4.18 25.44 -5.41
N ALA A 10 5.09 25.28 -6.36
CA ALA A 10 4.93 25.78 -7.74
C ALA A 10 3.83 25.02 -8.50
N LEU A 11 3.63 23.72 -8.24
CA LEU A 11 2.55 22.92 -8.83
C LEU A 11 1.15 23.32 -8.34
N ILE A 12 1.04 23.81 -7.12
CA ILE A 12 -0.24 24.26 -6.55
C ILE A 12 -0.67 25.63 -7.13
N ALA A 13 0.29 26.49 -7.49
CA ALA A 13 0.00 27.84 -8.02
C ALA A 13 -0.51 27.83 -9.47
N PHE A 14 -0.32 26.77 -10.25
CA PHE A 14 -0.78 26.66 -11.64
C PHE A 14 -2.15 25.95 -11.80
N ALA A 15 -2.77 25.52 -10.72
CA ALA A 15 -4.06 24.80 -10.74
C ALA A 15 -5.26 25.67 -11.18
N SER A 16 -5.08 26.97 -11.42
CA SER A 16 -6.17 27.86 -11.81
C SER A 16 -6.27 28.17 -13.31
N VAL A 17 -5.34 27.66 -14.15
CA VAL A 17 -5.39 27.90 -15.60
C VAL A 17 -4.98 26.63 -16.36
N GLY A 18 -5.95 25.81 -16.73
CA GLY A 18 -5.80 24.74 -17.71
C GLY A 18 -5.57 23.34 -17.14
N ALA A 19 -6.65 22.61 -16.91
CA ALA A 19 -6.68 21.24 -16.41
C ALA A 19 -5.92 20.18 -17.27
N LEU A 20 -5.35 20.58 -18.40
CA LEU A 20 -4.79 19.65 -19.41
C LEU A 20 -3.27 19.41 -19.27
N LEU A 21 -2.55 20.20 -18.45
CA LEU A 21 -1.08 20.14 -18.39
C LEU A 21 -0.50 19.62 -17.04
N ILE A 22 -1.34 19.35 -16.05
CA ILE A 22 -0.89 18.99 -14.71
C ILE A 22 -0.73 17.46 -14.52
N GLN A 23 -1.41 16.67 -15.31
CA GLN A 23 -1.50 15.21 -15.13
C GLN A 23 -0.15 14.45 -15.27
N PRO A 24 0.70 14.72 -16.28
CA PRO A 24 1.97 13.99 -16.40
C PRO A 24 2.96 14.31 -15.27
N THR A 25 2.87 15.48 -14.66
CA THR A 25 3.82 15.90 -13.63
C THR A 25 3.52 15.30 -12.24
N VAL A 26 2.24 15.13 -11.89
CA VAL A 26 1.86 14.49 -10.63
C VAL A 26 2.10 12.99 -10.72
N ALA A 27 1.72 12.35 -11.81
CA ALA A 27 2.00 10.93 -12.06
C ALA A 27 3.50 10.64 -12.04
N SER A 28 4.33 11.48 -12.68
CA SER A 28 5.79 11.31 -12.68
C SER A 28 6.42 11.55 -11.30
N ALA A 29 5.86 12.47 -10.49
CA ALA A 29 6.32 12.70 -9.13
C ALA A 29 5.99 11.52 -8.20
N GLN A 30 4.80 10.94 -8.33
CA GLN A 30 4.40 9.75 -7.59
C GLN A 30 5.21 8.53 -8.02
N SER A 31 5.40 8.31 -9.32
CA SER A 31 6.25 7.23 -9.83
C SER A 31 7.69 7.38 -9.34
N SER A 32 8.27 8.57 -9.40
CA SER A 32 9.64 8.80 -8.92
C SER A 32 9.80 8.62 -7.41
N MET A 33 8.75 8.88 -6.63
CA MET A 33 8.75 8.62 -5.18
C MET A 33 8.73 7.12 -4.91
N ILE A 34 7.87 6.38 -5.60
CA ILE A 34 7.78 4.91 -5.52
C ILE A 34 9.12 4.29 -5.93
N ASP A 35 9.72 4.73 -7.04
CA ASP A 35 11.04 4.27 -7.49
C ASP A 35 12.15 4.53 -6.47
N ASN A 36 12.12 5.67 -5.77
CA ASN A 36 13.08 5.98 -4.72
C ASN A 36 12.93 5.04 -3.51
N ILE A 37 11.69 4.66 -3.17
CA ILE A 37 11.39 3.74 -2.08
C ILE A 37 11.84 2.32 -2.46
N LEU A 38 11.52 1.87 -3.67
CA LEU A 38 11.97 0.58 -4.19
C LEU A 38 13.49 0.43 -4.14
N ASN A 39 14.23 1.46 -4.57
CA ASN A 39 15.70 1.45 -4.58
C ASN A 39 16.33 1.54 -3.17
N GLY A 40 15.60 2.06 -2.18
CA GLY A 40 16.09 2.22 -0.80
C GLY A 40 15.71 1.10 0.16
N ALA A 41 14.59 0.44 -0.06
CA ALA A 41 14.02 -0.54 0.88
C ALA A 41 14.37 -2.00 0.54
N LEU A 42 14.72 -2.31 -0.72
CA LEU A 42 15.08 -3.67 -1.10
C LEU A 42 16.50 -4.02 -0.64
N PRO A 43 16.69 -5.12 0.09
CA PRO A 43 18.03 -5.62 0.35
C PRO A 43 18.68 -5.99 -0.99
N SER A 44 19.90 -5.49 -1.24
CA SER A 44 20.67 -5.83 -2.44
C SER A 44 20.94 -7.33 -2.44
N SER A 45 20.23 -8.08 -3.27
CA SER A 45 20.49 -9.49 -3.51
C SER A 45 21.80 -9.64 -4.28
N ASN A 46 22.91 -9.79 -3.57
CA ASN A 46 24.12 -10.33 -4.14
C ASN A 46 23.97 -11.85 -4.28
N SER A 47 23.31 -12.27 -5.33
CA SER A 47 23.32 -13.68 -5.73
C SER A 47 24.50 -13.96 -6.63
N ASN A 48 25.61 -14.37 -6.04
CA ASN A 48 26.62 -15.22 -6.68
C ASN A 48 26.58 -16.58 -6.00
N ASP A 49 25.77 -17.46 -6.50
CA ASP A 49 26.01 -18.90 -6.35
C ASP A 49 25.54 -19.63 -7.61
N ASN A 50 26.53 -19.97 -8.42
CA ASN A 50 26.43 -21.01 -9.44
C ASN A 50 26.43 -22.36 -8.75
N ASN A 51 25.34 -23.09 -8.81
CA ASN A 51 25.38 -24.56 -8.93
C ASN A 51 24.04 -25.11 -9.39
N GLN A 52 24.06 -25.76 -10.52
CA GLN A 52 23.00 -26.54 -11.17
C GLN A 52 23.33 -28.05 -11.03
N PRO A 53 22.45 -28.97 -11.46
CA PRO A 53 21.31 -29.55 -10.74
C PRO A 53 21.47 -31.07 -10.48
N SER A 54 20.58 -31.63 -9.72
CA SER A 54 20.31 -33.07 -9.85
C SER A 54 18.85 -33.41 -9.53
N GLN A 55 18.36 -34.34 -10.36
CA GLN A 55 17.02 -34.79 -10.67
C GLN A 55 16.18 -35.36 -9.52
N ALA A 56 14.89 -35.12 -9.71
CA ALA A 56 13.70 -35.93 -9.46
C ALA A 56 13.73 -37.19 -8.58
N SER A 57 12.78 -37.24 -7.66
CA SER A 57 11.96 -38.43 -7.46
C SER A 57 10.62 -38.09 -6.82
N ASP A 58 9.55 -38.60 -7.44
CA ASP A 58 8.17 -38.65 -7.00
C ASP A 58 8.00 -39.18 -5.59
N SER A 59 7.08 -38.58 -4.81
CA SER A 59 6.16 -39.37 -3.98
C SER A 59 5.02 -38.55 -3.40
N SER A 60 3.82 -38.88 -3.85
CA SER A 60 2.54 -39.02 -3.14
C SER A 60 2.16 -38.04 -2.02
N GLY A 61 1.03 -37.44 -2.24
CA GLY A 61 0.25 -36.53 -1.39
C GLY A 61 0.08 -36.94 0.07
N SER A 62 0.12 -35.92 0.87
CA SER A 62 -0.50 -35.88 2.17
C SER A 62 -0.98 -34.45 2.37
N SER A 63 -2.29 -34.27 2.32
CA SER A 63 -2.95 -33.03 2.74
C SER A 63 -2.71 -32.82 4.22
N ALA A 64 -1.69 -32.06 4.56
CA ALA A 64 -1.50 -31.57 5.92
C ALA A 64 -2.50 -30.45 6.17
N SER A 65 -3.50 -30.72 6.98
CA SER A 65 -4.33 -29.68 7.61
C SER A 65 -3.40 -28.69 8.31
N ALA A 66 -3.41 -27.43 7.88
CA ALA A 66 -2.70 -26.36 8.57
C ALA A 66 -3.23 -26.27 10.01
N SER A 67 -2.46 -26.74 10.95
CA SER A 67 -2.69 -26.54 12.37
C SER A 67 -2.39 -25.06 12.63
N THR A 68 -3.42 -24.24 12.81
CA THR A 68 -3.30 -22.88 13.31
C THR A 68 -2.83 -22.94 14.76
N ALA A 69 -1.53 -23.00 14.95
CA ALA A 69 -0.94 -22.86 16.29
C ALA A 69 -1.29 -21.49 16.85
N ALA A 70 -1.75 -21.44 18.10
CA ALA A 70 -2.05 -20.19 18.77
C ALA A 70 -0.82 -19.27 18.78
N PRO A 71 -0.98 -17.94 18.56
CA PRO A 71 0.14 -17.02 18.51
C PRO A 71 0.90 -17.02 19.83
N ILE A 72 2.22 -17.08 19.73
CA ILE A 72 3.10 -17.04 20.92
C ILE A 72 3.24 -15.59 21.38
N SER A 73 2.95 -15.34 22.65
CA SER A 73 3.24 -14.07 23.31
C SER A 73 4.73 -14.00 23.62
N THR A 74 5.51 -13.36 22.76
CA THR A 74 6.95 -13.14 22.97
C THR A 74 7.25 -11.65 22.97
N SER A 75 8.28 -11.24 23.70
CA SER A 75 8.84 -9.90 23.55
C SER A 75 9.58 -9.84 22.21
N LEU A 76 8.99 -9.18 21.21
CA LEU A 76 9.62 -8.96 19.91
C LEU A 76 10.70 -7.87 20.02
N SER A 77 11.69 -7.96 19.16
CA SER A 77 12.73 -6.93 18.99
C SER A 77 12.66 -6.38 17.56
N CYS A 78 13.03 -5.12 17.41
CA CYS A 78 13.12 -4.49 16.08
C CYS A 78 14.13 -5.21 15.19
N GLY A 79 13.80 -5.36 13.91
CA GLY A 79 14.58 -6.11 12.92
C GLY A 79 14.50 -7.62 13.09
N GLN A 80 13.65 -8.12 13.96
CA GLN A 80 13.52 -9.57 14.18
C GLN A 80 12.80 -10.23 13.01
N VAL A 81 13.38 -11.31 12.50
CA VAL A 81 12.73 -12.22 11.52
C VAL A 81 11.83 -13.19 12.29
N ILE A 82 10.52 -13.16 12.01
CA ILE A 82 9.54 -14.03 12.65
C ILE A 82 9.15 -15.18 11.71
N LYS A 83 9.11 -16.39 12.25
CA LYS A 83 8.77 -17.63 11.52
C LYS A 83 7.55 -18.36 12.09
N GLN A 84 6.81 -17.72 12.94
CA GLN A 84 5.58 -18.25 13.57
C GLN A 84 4.68 -17.10 13.96
N SER A 85 3.41 -17.38 14.14
CA SER A 85 2.44 -16.37 14.58
C SER A 85 2.85 -15.75 15.90
N VAL A 86 2.75 -14.42 15.99
CA VAL A 86 3.16 -13.64 17.14
C VAL A 86 2.05 -12.68 17.56
N LYS A 87 2.07 -12.35 18.85
CA LYS A 87 1.20 -11.35 19.44
C LYS A 87 2.05 -10.36 20.22
N LEU A 88 1.94 -9.07 19.91
CA LEU A 88 2.68 -8.04 20.64
C LEU A 88 2.23 -8.00 22.10
N THR A 89 3.19 -7.77 22.99
CA THR A 89 2.96 -7.64 24.42
C THR A 89 3.38 -6.28 24.97
N ALA A 90 4.02 -5.44 24.13
CA ALA A 90 4.43 -4.08 24.42
C ALA A 90 4.60 -3.29 23.11
N ASN A 91 4.69 -1.98 23.23
CA ASN A 91 5.10 -1.11 22.13
C ASN A 91 6.54 -1.44 21.68
N LEU A 92 6.80 -1.32 20.39
CA LEU A 92 8.14 -1.43 19.80
C LEU A 92 8.54 -0.06 19.26
N ASP A 93 9.58 0.54 19.85
CA ASP A 93 10.21 1.77 19.36
C ASP A 93 11.50 1.41 18.62
N CYS A 94 11.45 1.46 17.28
CA CYS A 94 12.49 0.95 16.42
C CYS A 94 13.38 2.06 15.86
N LYS A 95 14.69 1.83 15.89
CA LYS A 95 15.69 2.68 15.18
C LYS A 95 16.12 2.04 13.84
N THR A 96 15.65 0.84 13.60
CA THR A 96 15.87 0.04 12.39
C THR A 96 14.52 -0.34 11.81
N ASP A 97 14.48 -1.31 10.89
CA ASP A 97 13.23 -1.91 10.48
C ASP A 97 12.52 -2.57 11.68
N GLY A 98 11.21 -2.66 11.61
CA GLY A 98 10.38 -3.20 12.67
C GLY A 98 10.37 -4.73 12.69
N ILE A 99 9.38 -5.36 12.06
CA ILE A 99 9.21 -6.81 12.01
C ILE A 99 9.48 -7.30 10.59
N ILE A 100 10.27 -8.35 10.45
CA ILE A 100 10.55 -9.00 9.16
C ILE A 100 9.82 -10.34 9.15
N VAL A 101 8.96 -10.54 8.17
CA VAL A 101 8.25 -11.80 7.97
C VAL A 101 9.23 -12.82 7.38
N GLY A 102 9.30 -14.01 7.96
CA GLY A 102 10.22 -15.06 7.53
C GLY A 102 9.55 -16.42 7.36
N ALA A 103 8.22 -16.47 7.29
CA ALA A 103 7.45 -17.68 6.98
C ALA A 103 6.05 -17.30 6.50
N ASP A 104 5.46 -18.16 5.70
CA ASP A 104 4.10 -18.06 5.20
C ASP A 104 3.07 -18.48 6.24
N GLY A 105 1.81 -18.10 6.04
CA GLY A 105 0.67 -18.54 6.85
C GLY A 105 0.69 -18.07 8.29
N ILE A 106 1.51 -17.09 8.65
CA ILE A 106 1.62 -16.59 10.03
C ILE A 106 0.75 -15.38 10.28
N THR A 107 0.42 -15.16 11.54
CA THR A 107 -0.33 -13.97 11.99
C THR A 107 0.53 -13.10 12.89
N ILE A 108 0.51 -11.80 12.62
CA ILE A 108 1.06 -10.74 13.47
C ILE A 108 -0.11 -10.01 14.11
N ASP A 109 -0.36 -10.26 15.39
CA ASP A 109 -1.39 -9.57 16.17
C ASP A 109 -0.77 -8.37 16.91
N LEU A 110 -1.11 -7.16 16.47
CA LEU A 110 -0.62 -5.94 17.11
C LEU A 110 -1.19 -5.73 18.52
N ASN A 111 -2.33 -6.35 18.84
CA ASN A 111 -2.89 -6.43 20.19
C ASN A 111 -3.04 -5.08 20.91
N GLY A 112 -3.31 -4.01 20.20
CA GLY A 112 -3.46 -2.65 20.75
C GLY A 112 -2.14 -1.88 20.92
N PHE A 113 -1.01 -2.48 20.61
CA PHE A 113 0.30 -1.84 20.76
C PHE A 113 0.72 -1.06 19.52
N THR A 114 1.72 -0.22 19.69
CA THR A 114 2.31 0.62 18.65
C THR A 114 3.67 0.07 18.22
N LEU A 115 3.87 0.02 16.92
CA LEU A 115 5.16 -0.18 16.26
C LEU A 115 5.56 1.17 15.67
N SER A 116 6.59 1.82 16.25
CA SER A 116 7.09 3.13 15.82
C SER A 116 8.48 3.04 15.22
N GLY A 117 8.70 3.80 14.16
CA GLY A 117 9.96 3.90 13.45
C GLY A 117 10.76 5.14 13.78
N PRO A 118 11.91 5.35 13.12
CA PRO A 118 12.78 6.49 13.36
C PRO A 118 12.42 7.74 12.54
N GLY A 119 11.24 7.75 11.93
CA GLY A 119 10.72 8.84 11.11
C GLY A 119 10.44 8.45 9.67
N GLU A 120 9.46 9.08 9.05
CA GLU A 120 8.97 8.80 7.67
C GLU A 120 10.06 8.87 6.58
N LYS A 121 11.16 9.57 6.82
CA LYS A 121 12.26 9.73 5.84
C LYS A 121 13.48 8.86 6.11
N SER A 122 13.30 7.83 6.93
CA SER A 122 14.40 7.01 7.45
C SER A 122 14.83 5.85 6.56
N SER A 123 14.16 5.57 5.47
CA SER A 123 14.32 4.34 4.66
C SER A 123 14.05 3.05 5.46
N LYS A 124 13.22 3.13 6.52
CA LYS A 124 12.89 2.00 7.37
C LYS A 124 11.44 1.58 7.18
N VAL A 125 11.21 0.27 7.34
CA VAL A 125 9.93 -0.39 7.12
C VAL A 125 9.39 -0.94 8.44
N GLY A 126 8.10 -0.73 8.70
CA GLY A 126 7.45 -1.23 9.91
C GLY A 126 7.28 -2.74 9.89
N ILE A 127 6.60 -3.28 8.90
CA ILE A 127 6.48 -4.73 8.68
C ILE A 127 6.87 -5.03 7.23
N MET A 128 7.87 -5.88 7.05
CA MET A 128 8.42 -6.24 5.75
C MET A 128 8.03 -7.67 5.37
N PHE A 129 7.42 -7.82 4.20
CA PHE A 129 7.11 -9.08 3.55
C PHE A 129 7.99 -9.19 2.30
N ALA A 130 8.67 -10.30 2.15
CA ALA A 130 9.53 -10.58 0.99
C ALA A 130 9.14 -11.95 0.41
N ASP A 131 8.33 -11.95 -0.65
CA ASP A 131 7.77 -13.15 -1.29
C ASP A 131 7.04 -14.10 -0.31
N ASN A 132 6.42 -13.54 0.76
CA ASN A 132 5.66 -14.34 1.72
C ASN A 132 4.18 -14.39 1.34
N ASP A 133 3.56 -15.56 1.57
CA ASP A 133 2.17 -15.83 1.24
C ASP A 133 1.31 -16.05 2.49
N GLU A 134 0.00 -15.74 2.37
CA GLU A 134 -1.02 -16.02 3.41
C GLU A 134 -0.71 -15.44 4.80
N VAL A 135 0.06 -14.35 4.88
CA VAL A 135 0.40 -13.70 6.15
C VAL A 135 -0.67 -12.69 6.52
N THR A 136 -1.09 -12.71 7.78
CA THR A 136 -2.08 -11.77 8.30
C THR A 136 -1.46 -10.81 9.33
N VAL A 137 -1.64 -9.50 9.12
CA VAL A 137 -1.45 -8.48 10.16
C VAL A 137 -2.81 -8.04 10.68
N GLN A 138 -3.04 -8.21 11.96
CA GLN A 138 -4.32 -7.82 12.55
C GLN A 138 -4.16 -6.83 13.69
N GLY A 139 -5.07 -5.86 13.70
CA GLY A 139 -5.25 -4.91 14.80
C GLY A 139 -6.22 -5.43 15.89
N PRO A 140 -6.56 -4.57 16.85
CA PRO A 140 -6.17 -3.16 16.86
C PRO A 140 -4.68 -2.96 17.10
N GLY A 141 -4.13 -1.86 16.57
CA GLY A 141 -2.75 -1.45 16.79
C GLY A 141 -2.34 -0.33 15.82
N THR A 142 -1.20 0.28 16.09
CA THR A 142 -0.71 1.42 15.31
C THR A 142 0.67 1.14 14.74
N ILE A 143 0.89 1.52 13.47
CA ILE A 143 2.20 1.51 12.82
C ILE A 143 2.49 2.94 12.37
N THR A 144 3.61 3.50 12.81
CA THR A 144 3.89 4.93 12.65
C THR A 144 5.37 5.24 12.45
N GLU A 145 5.64 6.41 11.81
CA GLU A 145 6.99 6.96 11.66
C GLU A 145 7.97 6.06 10.87
N PHE A 146 7.49 5.34 9.87
CA PHE A 146 8.30 4.59 8.91
C PHE A 146 8.23 5.21 7.52
N GLN A 147 9.19 4.87 6.64
CA GLN A 147 9.05 5.16 5.22
C GLN A 147 7.88 4.36 4.63
N ALA A 148 7.80 3.07 4.91
CA ALA A 148 6.61 2.27 4.65
C ALA A 148 6.15 1.61 5.96
N GLY A 149 4.89 1.82 6.33
CA GLY A 149 4.33 1.16 7.52
C GLY A 149 4.30 -0.36 7.33
N ALA A 150 3.80 -0.81 6.18
CA ALA A 150 3.91 -2.19 5.71
C ALA A 150 4.40 -2.18 4.26
N LEU A 151 5.34 -3.07 3.93
CA LEU A 151 5.87 -3.28 2.58
C LEU A 151 5.66 -4.72 2.15
N PHE A 152 4.86 -4.91 1.10
CA PHE A 152 4.74 -6.17 0.39
C PHE A 152 5.64 -6.14 -0.85
N SER A 153 6.68 -6.96 -0.88
CA SER A 153 7.56 -7.14 -2.03
C SER A 153 7.35 -8.56 -2.56
N GLY A 154 6.55 -8.72 -3.60
CA GLY A 154 6.08 -10.02 -4.05
C GLY A 154 5.05 -10.66 -3.11
N GLY A 155 4.91 -11.99 -3.19
CA GLY A 155 3.97 -12.77 -2.40
C GLY A 155 2.50 -12.61 -2.80
N GLU A 156 1.66 -13.49 -2.27
CA GLU A 156 0.23 -13.51 -2.57
C GLU A 156 -0.65 -13.81 -1.35
N ASP A 157 -1.93 -13.47 -1.44
CA ASP A 157 -2.97 -13.77 -0.45
C ASP A 157 -2.70 -13.23 0.97
N ASN A 158 -1.92 -12.14 1.07
CA ASN A 158 -1.62 -11.49 2.34
C ASN A 158 -2.77 -10.56 2.79
N LYS A 159 -2.87 -10.33 4.10
CA LYS A 159 -3.97 -9.56 4.68
C LYS A 159 -3.54 -8.57 5.75
N ILE A 160 -4.12 -7.37 5.70
CA ILE A 160 -4.10 -6.38 6.79
C ILE A 160 -5.54 -6.09 7.22
N SER A 161 -5.83 -6.13 8.51
CA SER A 161 -7.15 -5.78 9.02
C SER A 161 -7.11 -5.02 10.34
N ARG A 162 -7.94 -3.99 10.46
CA ARG A 162 -8.14 -3.20 11.68
C ARG A 162 -6.87 -2.56 12.24
N VAL A 163 -5.96 -2.15 11.35
CA VAL A 163 -4.69 -1.50 11.69
C VAL A 163 -4.78 0.00 11.44
N THR A 164 -4.18 0.78 12.32
CA THR A 164 -3.99 2.22 12.14
C THR A 164 -2.58 2.50 11.63
N PHE A 165 -2.47 3.20 10.50
CA PHE A 165 -1.21 3.71 9.96
C PHE A 165 -1.22 5.23 10.00
N THR A 166 -0.23 5.84 10.60
CA THR A 166 -0.15 7.31 10.71
C THR A 166 1.29 7.81 10.69
N GLY A 167 1.52 8.97 10.08
CA GLY A 167 2.86 9.59 10.09
C GLY A 167 3.92 8.78 9.33
N ASN A 168 3.52 7.93 8.40
CA ASN A 168 4.44 7.22 7.51
C ASN A 168 4.57 7.97 6.17
N GLU A 169 5.63 7.76 5.40
CA GLU A 169 5.68 8.25 4.02
C GLU A 169 4.62 7.50 3.18
N ILE A 170 4.58 6.17 3.25
CA ILE A 170 3.50 5.35 2.71
C ILE A 170 2.97 4.43 3.81
N ALA A 171 1.66 4.43 4.04
CA ALA A 171 1.10 3.55 5.06
C ALA A 171 1.25 2.08 4.67
N VAL A 172 0.79 1.70 3.45
CA VAL A 172 0.97 0.35 2.90
C VAL A 172 1.51 0.48 1.48
N PHE A 173 2.63 -0.16 1.22
CA PHE A 173 3.25 -0.21 -0.08
C PHE A 173 3.28 -1.65 -0.62
N GLU A 174 2.70 -1.84 -1.80
CA GLU A 174 2.66 -3.10 -2.52
C GLU A 174 3.51 -2.99 -3.78
N THR A 175 4.42 -3.94 -3.99
CA THR A 175 5.21 -4.01 -5.23
C THR A 175 5.33 -5.45 -5.72
N GLY A 176 4.79 -5.72 -6.92
CA GLY A 176 4.78 -7.05 -7.52
C GLY A 176 3.98 -8.10 -6.76
N SER A 177 3.17 -7.70 -5.78
CA SER A 177 2.34 -8.60 -4.96
C SER A 177 0.99 -8.90 -5.61
N LYS A 178 0.33 -9.96 -5.12
CA LYS A 178 -0.97 -10.37 -5.62
C LYS A 178 -1.97 -10.59 -4.49
N ASN A 179 -3.24 -10.27 -4.76
CA ASN A 179 -4.37 -10.58 -3.89
C ASN A 179 -4.21 -10.07 -2.44
N VAL A 180 -3.53 -8.93 -2.22
CA VAL A 180 -3.42 -8.35 -0.88
C VAL A 180 -4.79 -7.81 -0.45
N ALA A 181 -5.27 -8.22 0.71
CA ALA A 181 -6.50 -7.72 1.29
C ALA A 181 -6.22 -6.68 2.39
N ILE A 182 -6.76 -5.47 2.23
CA ILE A 182 -6.66 -4.40 3.25
C ILE A 182 -8.08 -4.01 3.63
N GLU A 183 -8.46 -4.25 4.87
CA GLU A 183 -9.84 -4.04 5.31
C GLU A 183 -9.94 -3.38 6.68
N ASP A 184 -11.03 -2.64 6.89
CA ASP A 184 -11.40 -2.01 8.18
C ASP A 184 -10.25 -1.22 8.84
N SER A 185 -9.34 -0.67 8.04
CA SER A 185 -8.12 -0.03 8.52
C SER A 185 -8.17 1.48 8.34
N LEU A 186 -7.37 2.20 9.13
CA LEU A 186 -7.28 3.65 9.12
C LEU A 186 -5.88 4.08 8.65
N MET A 187 -5.82 4.84 7.56
CA MET A 187 -4.61 5.48 7.05
C MET A 187 -4.78 7.00 7.14
N PHE A 188 -4.13 7.64 8.09
CA PHE A 188 -4.27 9.09 8.24
C PHE A 188 -2.92 9.79 8.46
N GLU A 189 -2.81 11.00 7.91
CA GLU A 189 -1.60 11.82 8.05
C GLU A 189 -0.33 11.10 7.57
N ASN A 190 -0.44 10.29 6.50
CA ASN A 190 0.70 9.78 5.74
C ASN A 190 0.89 10.63 4.48
N SER A 191 1.97 10.47 3.73
CA SER A 191 2.03 11.07 2.39
C SER A 191 1.12 10.33 1.42
N ILE A 192 1.11 9.00 1.45
CA ILE A 192 0.19 8.14 0.67
C ILE A 192 -0.41 7.10 1.61
N GLY A 193 -1.72 6.86 1.49
CA GLY A 193 -2.38 5.80 2.24
C GLY A 193 -1.97 4.41 1.74
N VAL A 194 -2.36 4.04 0.53
CA VAL A 194 -1.94 2.79 -0.12
C VAL A 194 -1.32 3.11 -1.47
N ALA A 195 -0.16 2.55 -1.75
CA ALA A 195 0.48 2.58 -3.05
C ALA A 195 0.67 1.15 -3.57
N ALA A 196 0.02 0.81 -4.69
CA ALA A 196 0.22 -0.44 -5.41
C ALA A 196 1.03 -0.16 -6.68
N HIS A 197 2.17 -0.83 -6.81
CA HIS A 197 3.06 -0.74 -7.97
C HIS A 197 3.28 -2.13 -8.56
N SER A 198 2.92 -2.32 -9.84
CA SER A 198 3.02 -3.62 -10.53
C SER A 198 2.35 -4.78 -9.76
N SER A 199 1.31 -4.47 -9.00
CA SER A 199 0.57 -5.40 -8.15
C SER A 199 -0.81 -5.70 -8.75
N SER A 200 -1.40 -6.82 -8.39
CA SER A 200 -2.68 -7.22 -8.99
C SER A 200 -3.60 -7.98 -8.03
N GLY A 201 -4.91 -7.85 -8.28
CA GLY A 201 -5.93 -8.61 -7.54
C GLY A 201 -6.15 -8.14 -6.10
N SER A 202 -5.51 -7.06 -5.67
CA SER A 202 -5.64 -6.55 -4.30
C SER A 202 -7.04 -6.01 -4.04
N LYS A 203 -7.51 -6.17 -2.80
CA LYS A 203 -8.84 -5.74 -2.36
C LYS A 203 -8.72 -4.76 -1.19
N LEU A 204 -9.13 -3.53 -1.43
CA LEU A 204 -9.20 -2.47 -0.42
C LEU A 204 -10.67 -2.23 -0.09
N THR A 205 -11.10 -2.65 1.11
CA THR A 205 -12.52 -2.62 1.47
C THR A 205 -12.74 -2.00 2.84
N THR A 206 -13.73 -1.11 2.95
CA THR A 206 -14.16 -0.48 4.21
C THR A 206 -13.06 0.26 4.97
N ASN A 207 -12.04 0.76 4.27
CA ASN A 207 -10.97 1.53 4.88
C ASN A 207 -11.32 3.03 4.96
N LEU A 208 -10.73 3.69 5.93
CA LEU A 208 -10.77 5.16 6.06
C LEU A 208 -9.40 5.77 5.75
N PHE A 209 -9.35 6.55 4.68
CA PHE A 209 -8.18 7.35 4.30
C PHE A 209 -8.47 8.83 4.61
N LYS A 210 -7.68 9.42 5.47
CA LYS A 210 -7.91 10.80 5.90
C LYS A 210 -6.64 11.62 5.94
N ALA A 211 -6.66 12.78 5.28
CA ALA A 211 -5.57 13.74 5.33
C ALA A 211 -4.19 13.13 4.96
N ASN A 212 -4.16 12.21 4.00
CA ASN A 212 -2.89 11.78 3.42
C ASN A 212 -2.44 12.84 2.41
N ASP A 213 -1.17 13.30 2.50
CA ASP A 213 -0.76 14.52 1.82
C ASP A 213 -0.91 14.48 0.29
N LEU A 214 -0.55 13.38 -0.34
CA LEU A 214 -0.55 13.23 -1.79
C LEU A 214 -1.76 12.47 -2.30
N ALA A 215 -2.03 11.29 -1.75
CA ALA A 215 -3.13 10.46 -2.21
C ALA A 215 -3.68 9.54 -1.11
N GLY A 216 -4.97 9.26 -1.18
CA GLY A 216 -5.53 8.15 -0.42
C GLY A 216 -5.03 6.82 -0.95
N VAL A 217 -5.24 6.57 -2.26
CA VAL A 217 -4.79 5.36 -2.95
C VAL A 217 -4.13 5.72 -4.28
N THR A 218 -3.03 5.06 -4.61
CA THR A 218 -2.39 5.13 -5.92
C THR A 218 -2.21 3.73 -6.52
N LEU A 219 -2.58 3.60 -7.79
CA LEU A 219 -2.35 2.41 -8.60
C LEU A 219 -1.40 2.81 -9.73
N VAL A 220 -0.23 2.18 -9.80
CA VAL A 220 0.80 2.43 -10.83
C VAL A 220 1.15 1.11 -11.49
N ASN A 221 0.94 1.00 -12.80
CA ASN A 221 1.13 -0.23 -13.55
C ASN A 221 0.47 -1.45 -12.87
N SER A 222 -0.71 -1.25 -12.27
CA SER A 222 -1.37 -2.24 -11.41
C SER A 222 -2.73 -2.62 -11.98
N ALA A 223 -3.12 -3.89 -11.87
CA ALA A 223 -4.29 -4.39 -12.58
C ALA A 223 -5.22 -5.27 -11.73
N ALA A 224 -6.48 -5.33 -12.15
CA ALA A 224 -7.48 -6.21 -11.55
C ALA A 224 -7.68 -6.01 -10.03
N ASN A 225 -7.38 -4.81 -9.51
CA ASN A 225 -7.59 -4.48 -8.10
C ASN A 225 -9.04 -4.03 -7.87
N GLU A 226 -9.56 -4.31 -6.70
CA GLU A 226 -10.90 -3.93 -6.25
C GLU A 226 -10.82 -2.92 -5.10
N LEU A 227 -11.37 -1.73 -5.29
CA LEU A 227 -11.47 -0.68 -4.29
C LEU A 227 -12.95 -0.42 -4.03
N SER A 228 -13.47 -0.85 -2.88
CA SER A 228 -14.90 -0.75 -2.61
C SER A 228 -15.23 -0.30 -1.19
N MET A 229 -16.29 0.47 -1.03
CA MET A 229 -16.81 0.94 0.25
C MET A 229 -15.79 1.69 1.12
N ASN A 230 -14.74 2.27 0.52
CA ASN A 230 -13.77 3.08 1.26
C ASN A 230 -14.26 4.53 1.38
N THR A 231 -13.84 5.18 2.46
CA THR A 231 -13.99 6.64 2.64
C THR A 231 -12.63 7.31 2.49
N ILE A 232 -12.53 8.29 1.57
CA ILE A 232 -11.26 8.91 1.23
C ILE A 232 -11.44 10.43 1.19
N GLN A 233 -10.69 11.16 2.02
CA GLN A 233 -10.82 12.61 2.16
C GLN A 233 -9.53 13.32 2.56
N GLY A 234 -9.38 14.58 2.13
CA GLY A 234 -8.32 15.48 2.59
C GLY A 234 -6.96 15.27 1.92
N SER A 235 -6.86 14.46 0.88
CA SER A 235 -5.65 14.26 0.07
C SER A 235 -5.58 15.22 -1.12
N VAL A 236 -4.49 15.27 -1.87
CA VAL A 236 -4.47 15.93 -3.19
C VAL A 236 -5.28 15.10 -4.17
N ASN A 237 -4.96 13.83 -4.36
CA ASN A 237 -5.80 12.89 -5.08
C ASN A 237 -6.51 11.96 -4.09
N GLY A 238 -7.80 11.73 -4.29
CA GLY A 238 -8.50 10.69 -3.54
C GLY A 238 -8.00 9.31 -3.96
N ILE A 239 -8.36 8.89 -5.18
CA ILE A 239 -7.86 7.68 -5.83
C ILE A 239 -7.22 8.09 -7.15
N PHE A 240 -6.00 7.64 -7.38
CA PHE A 240 -5.26 7.83 -8.62
C PHE A 240 -4.91 6.47 -9.25
N ALA A 241 -5.25 6.27 -10.52
CA ALA A 241 -4.77 5.16 -11.34
C ALA A 241 -3.99 5.76 -12.51
N ASP A 242 -2.76 5.30 -12.76
CA ASP A 242 -1.96 5.78 -13.87
C ASP A 242 -2.44 5.21 -15.23
N GLY A 243 -1.84 5.68 -16.33
CA GLY A 243 -2.23 5.26 -17.68
C GLY A 243 -1.88 3.81 -18.02
N GLN A 244 -1.12 3.13 -17.20
CA GLN A 244 -0.73 1.72 -17.37
C GLN A 244 -1.55 0.78 -16.47
N SER A 245 -2.30 1.34 -15.53
CA SER A 245 -3.18 0.57 -14.65
C SER A 245 -4.49 0.24 -15.36
N THR A 246 -4.85 -1.06 -15.42
CA THR A 246 -6.00 -1.56 -16.18
C THR A 246 -6.85 -2.55 -15.40
N ASP A 247 -8.08 -2.77 -15.83
CA ASP A 247 -9.00 -3.76 -15.29
C ASP A 247 -9.29 -3.61 -13.77
N ASN A 248 -9.02 -2.43 -13.21
CA ASN A 248 -9.33 -2.15 -11.82
C ASN A 248 -10.82 -1.82 -11.65
N ASN A 249 -11.41 -2.32 -10.58
CA ASN A 249 -12.80 -2.07 -10.22
C ASN A 249 -12.88 -1.13 -9.00
N ILE A 250 -13.26 0.12 -9.25
CA ILE A 250 -13.35 1.18 -8.24
C ILE A 250 -14.85 1.50 -8.07
N ASN A 251 -15.46 0.95 -7.03
CA ASN A 251 -16.90 1.03 -6.88
C ASN A 251 -17.37 1.39 -5.47
N SER A 252 -18.48 2.07 -5.36
CA SER A 252 -19.16 2.33 -4.09
C SER A 252 -18.29 3.04 -3.04
N ASN A 253 -17.28 3.80 -3.46
CA ASN A 253 -16.44 4.56 -2.54
C ASN A 253 -17.02 5.96 -2.29
N ASN A 254 -16.77 6.49 -1.09
CA ASN A 254 -17.08 7.86 -0.73
C ASN A 254 -15.79 8.69 -0.78
N VAL A 255 -15.53 9.35 -1.90
CA VAL A 255 -14.29 10.07 -2.18
C VAL A 255 -14.60 11.56 -2.29
N LEU A 256 -14.51 12.26 -1.18
CA LEU A 256 -14.96 13.64 -1.07
C LEU A 256 -13.93 14.54 -0.38
N GLN A 257 -14.01 15.85 -0.68
CA GLN A 257 -13.20 16.86 -0.01
C GLN A 257 -11.70 16.66 -0.21
N ASN A 258 -11.28 16.06 -1.31
CA ASN A 258 -9.88 16.06 -1.69
C ASN A 258 -9.50 17.39 -2.33
N ARG A 259 -8.27 17.83 -2.14
CA ARG A 259 -7.82 19.20 -2.48
C ARG A 259 -7.61 19.41 -3.99
N GLY A 260 -7.38 18.34 -4.74
CA GLY A 260 -7.22 18.35 -6.19
C GLY A 260 -8.35 17.58 -6.87
N VAL A 261 -8.19 16.28 -7.07
CA VAL A 261 -9.15 15.44 -7.78
C VAL A 261 -9.57 14.27 -6.90
N ASP A 262 -10.88 14.03 -6.79
CA ASP A 262 -11.38 12.91 -6.01
C ASP A 262 -11.07 11.57 -6.71
N LEU A 263 -11.43 11.44 -8.01
CA LEU A 263 -11.13 10.26 -8.81
C LEU A 263 -10.31 10.66 -10.05
N ASN A 264 -9.10 10.14 -10.15
CA ASN A 264 -8.19 10.45 -11.25
C ASN A 264 -7.76 9.17 -11.99
N ASN A 265 -8.29 9.01 -13.20
CA ASN A 265 -7.86 7.99 -14.15
C ASN A 265 -6.78 8.62 -15.06
N GLY A 266 -5.53 8.48 -14.68
CA GLY A 266 -4.39 9.28 -15.12
C GLY A 266 -4.03 9.28 -16.60
N ASN A 267 -4.65 8.41 -17.42
CA ASN A 267 -4.51 8.47 -18.87
C ASN A 267 -5.47 9.47 -19.54
N GLY A 268 -6.41 10.06 -18.77
CA GLY A 268 -7.42 10.98 -19.28
C GLY A 268 -8.41 10.35 -20.28
N LEU A 269 -8.35 9.05 -20.48
CA LEU A 269 -9.23 8.34 -21.40
C LEU A 269 -10.54 7.96 -20.72
N PRO A 270 -11.65 7.92 -21.45
CA PRO A 270 -12.90 7.38 -20.93
C PRO A 270 -12.72 5.94 -20.45
N THR A 271 -13.51 5.55 -19.46
CA THR A 271 -13.44 4.22 -18.82
C THR A 271 -13.57 3.04 -19.78
N ASN A 272 -14.29 3.23 -20.90
CA ASN A 272 -14.46 2.20 -21.93
C ASN A 272 -13.21 1.94 -22.80
N ILE A 273 -12.12 2.67 -22.58
CA ILE A 273 -10.89 2.52 -23.37
C ILE A 273 -9.77 1.86 -22.56
N ASN A 274 -9.67 2.12 -21.27
CA ASN A 274 -8.60 1.57 -20.42
C ASN A 274 -9.06 0.42 -19.52
N ASN A 275 -10.29 -0.03 -19.67
CA ASN A 275 -10.88 -1.14 -18.93
C ASN A 275 -11.01 -0.94 -17.40
N ASN A 276 -10.59 0.19 -16.82
CA ASN A 276 -10.91 0.46 -15.43
C ASN A 276 -12.40 0.79 -15.28
N VAL A 277 -13.04 0.18 -14.30
CA VAL A 277 -14.45 0.39 -14.01
C VAL A 277 -14.61 1.33 -12.83
N PHE A 278 -15.35 2.42 -13.02
CA PHE A 278 -15.76 3.32 -11.95
C PHE A 278 -17.27 3.32 -11.87
N SER A 279 -17.82 2.84 -10.77
CA SER A 279 -19.27 2.76 -10.58
C SER A 279 -19.68 3.15 -9.15
N ASP A 280 -20.81 3.81 -9.04
CA ASP A 280 -21.44 4.13 -7.75
C ASP A 280 -20.55 4.90 -6.76
N ASN A 281 -19.49 5.56 -7.24
CA ASN A 281 -18.63 6.35 -6.37
C ASN A 281 -19.26 7.73 -6.10
N ASN A 282 -19.41 8.07 -4.83
CA ASN A 282 -19.80 9.39 -4.40
C ASN A 282 -18.56 10.29 -4.38
N CYS A 283 -18.45 11.20 -5.36
CA CYS A 283 -17.34 12.14 -5.47
C CYS A 283 -17.80 13.45 -6.11
N ASN A 284 -16.99 14.51 -5.98
CA ASN A 284 -17.29 15.81 -6.56
C ASN A 284 -16.51 16.09 -7.85
N THR A 285 -15.31 15.61 -7.95
CA THR A 285 -14.39 15.89 -9.06
C THR A 285 -13.81 14.61 -9.62
N SER A 286 -13.72 14.54 -10.95
CA SER A 286 -13.07 13.38 -11.60
C SER A 286 -12.32 13.79 -12.87
N VAL A 287 -11.32 13.01 -13.23
CA VAL A 287 -10.60 13.10 -14.49
C VAL A 287 -10.47 11.69 -15.08
N PRO A 288 -11.08 11.44 -16.26
CA PRO A 288 -12.00 12.32 -16.99
C PRO A 288 -13.30 12.57 -16.22
N ASP A 289 -14.10 13.51 -16.72
CA ASP A 289 -15.45 13.70 -16.20
C ASP A 289 -16.29 12.44 -16.31
N GLY A 290 -17.23 12.23 -15.38
CA GLY A 290 -18.19 11.12 -15.43
C GLY A 290 -17.78 9.86 -14.63
N LEU A 291 -16.73 9.91 -13.81
CA LEU A 291 -16.38 8.81 -12.91
C LEU A 291 -17.18 8.85 -11.58
N CYS A 292 -17.83 9.97 -11.30
CA CYS A 292 -18.67 10.14 -10.11
C CYS A 292 -20.13 9.75 -10.41
N LEU A 293 -20.83 9.21 -9.41
CA LEU A 293 -22.24 8.86 -9.50
C LEU A 293 -23.08 10.09 -9.86
N GLY A 294 -23.87 9.99 -10.93
CA GLY A 294 -24.82 11.02 -11.35
C GLY A 294 -24.21 12.30 -11.94
N ARG A 295 -22.97 12.26 -12.38
CA ARG A 295 -22.27 13.42 -12.99
C ARG A 295 -21.65 13.05 -14.32
#